data_c04496c772dc394572a5b162babec819
#
_entry.id   c04496c772dc394572a5b162babec819
#
_cell.length_a   1.000
_cell.length_b   1.000
_cell.length_c   1.000
_cell.angle_alpha   90.00
_cell.angle_beta   90.00
_cell.angle_gamma   90.00
#
_symmetry.space_group_name_H-M   'P 1'
#
loop_
_entity.id
_entity.type
_entity.pdbx_description
1 polymer ?
#
loop_
_entity_poly.entity_id
_entity_poly.type
_entity_poly.pdbx_seq_one_letter_code
_entity_poly.pdbx_strand_id
1 'polypeptide(L)'
;MNLAALRAVILVTELLTFLMVTAVMTYFISFVAAPEFAPGSEPPADFPVIAYDGDREKPDAKRYRVMPWSDWQSYAERNPGASLLLPEPSRAVQVGNEDQASFVVTEGGDSRQTVELTWRSGSEERRARYIAQARSLEPRSLHTINTRTFLLAAVGGFGAGMLIGRFMRRRWLPRPGDIVPLPPR
;
A
#
# COMPACT_ATOMS: atom_id res chain seq x y z
N MET A 1 -29.84 -27.93 -16.64
CA MET A 1 -28.78 -26.92 -16.91
C MET A 1 -27.81 -27.56 -17.89
N ASN A 2 -27.46 -26.86 -18.99
CA ASN A 2 -26.51 -27.37 -19.99
C ASN A 2 -25.11 -27.51 -19.39
N LEU A 3 -24.36 -28.57 -19.72
CA LEU A 3 -22.98 -28.80 -19.23
C LEU A 3 -22.05 -27.64 -19.52
N ALA A 4 -22.23 -26.96 -20.66
CA ALA A 4 -21.47 -25.77 -21.01
C ALA A 4 -21.76 -24.60 -20.03
N ALA A 5 -23.03 -24.38 -19.67
CA ALA A 5 -23.40 -23.36 -18.70
C ALA A 5 -22.81 -23.65 -17.29
N LEU A 6 -22.82 -24.92 -16.88
CA LEU A 6 -22.23 -25.32 -15.60
C LEU A 6 -20.72 -25.06 -15.55
N ARG A 7 -20.00 -25.39 -16.64
CA ARG A 7 -18.55 -25.09 -16.77
C ARG A 7 -18.27 -23.60 -16.74
N ALA A 8 -19.10 -22.79 -17.41
CA ALA A 8 -18.98 -21.34 -17.40
C ALA A 8 -19.17 -20.78 -15.97
N VAL A 9 -20.16 -21.25 -15.22
CA VAL A 9 -20.40 -20.83 -13.84
C VAL A 9 -19.18 -21.17 -12.96
N ILE A 10 -18.61 -22.37 -13.10
CA ILE A 10 -17.42 -22.77 -12.32
C ILE A 10 -16.24 -21.81 -12.64
N LEU A 11 -15.96 -21.55 -13.91
CA LEU A 11 -14.87 -20.65 -14.32
C LEU A 11 -15.07 -19.21 -13.79
N VAL A 12 -16.29 -18.68 -13.87
CA VAL A 12 -16.59 -17.35 -13.35
C VAL A 12 -16.40 -17.31 -11.83
N THR A 13 -16.83 -18.34 -11.12
CA THR A 13 -16.65 -18.44 -9.66
C THR A 13 -15.17 -18.53 -9.30
N GLU A 14 -14.37 -19.33 -10.02
CA GLU A 14 -12.91 -19.43 -9.83
C GLU A 14 -12.26 -18.04 -10.00
N LEU A 15 -12.60 -17.31 -11.07
CA LEU A 15 -12.06 -15.99 -11.36
C LEU A 15 -12.46 -14.95 -10.30
N LEU A 16 -13.73 -14.91 -9.91
CA LEU A 16 -14.21 -14.00 -8.87
C LEU A 16 -13.53 -14.27 -7.53
N THR A 17 -13.37 -15.56 -7.17
CA THR A 17 -12.65 -15.93 -5.95
C THR A 17 -11.19 -15.51 -6.00
N PHE A 18 -10.51 -15.73 -7.12
CA PHE A 18 -9.14 -15.26 -7.34
C PHE A 18 -9.03 -13.76 -7.12
N LEU A 19 -9.87 -12.96 -7.78
CA LEU A 19 -9.85 -11.51 -7.67
C LEU A 19 -10.13 -11.02 -6.23
N MET A 20 -11.16 -11.60 -5.61
CA MET A 20 -11.56 -11.23 -4.25
C MET A 20 -10.47 -11.56 -3.21
N VAL A 21 -9.93 -12.78 -3.26
CA VAL A 21 -8.86 -13.19 -2.32
C VAL A 21 -7.60 -12.38 -2.54
N THR A 22 -7.21 -12.13 -3.80
CA THR A 22 -6.06 -11.28 -4.12
C THR A 22 -6.24 -9.88 -3.55
N ALA A 23 -7.40 -9.25 -3.74
CA ALA A 23 -7.69 -7.91 -3.22
C ALA A 23 -7.66 -7.87 -1.68
N VAL A 24 -8.31 -8.84 -1.02
CA VAL A 24 -8.34 -8.93 0.45
C VAL A 24 -6.94 -9.18 1.01
N MET A 25 -6.16 -10.08 0.42
CA MET A 25 -4.79 -10.36 0.87
C MET A 25 -3.86 -9.16 0.66
N THR A 26 -3.99 -8.48 -0.48
CA THR A 26 -3.20 -7.24 -0.74
C THR A 26 -3.53 -6.19 0.31
N TYR A 27 -4.81 -5.97 0.58
CA TYR A 27 -5.24 -5.03 1.63
C TYR A 27 -4.70 -5.45 3.00
N PHE A 28 -4.88 -6.71 3.38
CA PHE A 28 -4.44 -7.21 4.68
C PHE A 28 -2.93 -7.05 4.88
N ILE A 29 -2.11 -7.49 3.92
CA ILE A 29 -0.66 -7.39 4.01
C ILE A 29 -0.21 -5.92 4.04
N SER A 30 -0.84 -5.06 3.23
CA SER A 30 -0.41 -3.67 3.10
C SER A 30 -0.87 -2.76 4.24
N PHE A 31 -2.01 -3.04 4.86
CA PHE A 31 -2.63 -2.13 5.83
C PHE A 31 -2.83 -2.72 7.23
N VAL A 32 -3.15 -4.02 7.33
CA VAL A 32 -3.44 -4.63 8.63
C VAL A 32 -2.17 -5.22 9.26
N ALA A 33 -1.31 -5.83 8.44
CA ALA A 33 -0.05 -6.42 8.91
C ALA A 33 1.12 -5.41 8.91
N ALA A 34 0.87 -4.14 8.60
CA ALA A 34 1.92 -3.12 8.62
C ALA A 34 2.39 -2.84 10.05
N PRO A 35 3.68 -2.61 10.25
CA PRO A 35 4.22 -2.34 11.58
C PRO A 35 3.70 -1.02 12.13
N GLU A 36 3.15 -1.08 13.35
CA GLU A 36 2.94 0.09 14.19
C GLU A 36 4.16 0.26 15.09
N PHE A 37 4.63 1.48 15.24
CA PHE A 37 5.78 1.80 16.06
C PHE A 37 5.34 2.21 17.45
N ALA A 38 6.02 1.68 18.48
CA ALA A 38 5.79 2.10 19.84
C ALA A 38 6.19 3.59 20.04
N PRO A 39 5.51 4.32 20.93
CA PRO A 39 5.91 5.68 21.27
C PRO A 39 7.38 5.76 21.68
N GLY A 40 8.14 6.72 21.11
CA GLY A 40 9.57 6.91 21.38
C GLY A 40 10.52 5.94 20.66
N SER A 41 10.02 5.07 19.77
CA SER A 41 10.90 4.25 18.94
C SER A 41 11.65 5.10 17.91
N GLU A 42 12.86 4.66 17.56
CA GLU A 42 13.62 5.27 16.47
C GLU A 42 13.01 4.89 15.11
N PRO A 43 12.95 5.84 14.17
CA PRO A 43 12.52 5.54 12.80
C PRO A 43 13.51 4.59 12.12
N PRO A 44 13.03 3.60 11.35
CA PRO A 44 13.88 2.83 10.46
C PRO A 44 14.64 3.73 9.48
N ALA A 45 15.83 3.31 9.06
CA ALA A 45 16.68 4.10 8.16
C ALA A 45 15.98 4.49 6.84
N ASP A 46 15.12 3.61 6.33
CA ASP A 46 14.35 3.78 5.10
C ASP A 46 12.97 4.42 5.32
N PHE A 47 12.66 4.87 6.55
CA PHE A 47 11.39 5.54 6.87
C PHE A 47 11.27 6.84 6.08
N PRO A 48 10.22 7.01 5.25
CA PRO A 48 10.08 8.20 4.43
C PRO A 48 9.67 9.41 5.28
N VAL A 49 10.33 10.52 5.04
CA VAL A 49 10.04 11.81 5.68
C VAL A 49 9.89 12.89 4.63
N ILE A 50 9.05 13.89 4.91
CA ILE A 50 8.99 15.12 4.13
C ILE A 50 9.52 16.27 4.96
N ALA A 51 10.39 17.04 4.35
CA ALA A 51 10.99 18.25 4.93
C ALA A 51 10.67 19.46 4.09
N TYR A 52 10.63 20.60 4.72
CA TYR A 52 10.50 21.89 4.09
C TYR A 52 11.74 22.77 4.37
N ASP A 53 12.32 23.33 3.29
CA ASP A 53 13.50 24.19 3.34
C ASP A 53 13.21 25.51 2.62
N GLY A 54 12.41 26.36 3.24
CA GLY A 54 12.01 27.65 2.68
C GLY A 54 11.34 28.57 3.67
N ASP A 55 10.89 29.72 3.14
CA ASP A 55 10.12 30.69 3.92
C ASP A 55 8.73 30.11 4.24
N ARG A 56 8.40 29.99 5.51
CA ARG A 56 7.11 29.45 5.99
C ARG A 56 5.95 30.40 5.73
N GLU A 57 6.20 31.69 5.59
CA GLU A 57 5.14 32.67 5.29
C GLU A 57 4.73 32.65 3.81
N LYS A 58 5.65 32.20 2.93
CA LYS A 58 5.42 32.09 1.49
C LYS A 58 5.83 30.68 0.99
N PRO A 59 5.02 29.65 1.23
CA PRO A 59 5.36 28.30 0.90
C PRO A 59 5.55 28.08 -0.62
N ASP A 60 6.71 27.52 -1.01
CA ASP A 60 7.03 27.15 -2.38
C ASP A 60 7.10 25.64 -2.54
N ALA A 61 6.36 25.09 -3.54
CA ALA A 61 6.35 23.67 -3.87
C ALA A 61 7.75 23.08 -4.11
N LYS A 62 8.68 23.87 -4.64
CA LYS A 62 10.04 23.44 -4.96
C LYS A 62 10.93 23.28 -3.72
N ARG A 63 10.49 23.72 -2.56
CA ARG A 63 11.23 23.66 -1.30
C ARG A 63 10.88 22.43 -0.45
N TYR A 64 9.90 21.65 -0.85
CA TYR A 64 9.62 20.35 -0.22
C TYR A 64 10.61 19.31 -0.72
N ARG A 65 11.07 18.46 0.18
CA ARG A 65 11.95 17.33 -0.10
C ARG A 65 11.41 16.09 0.57
N VAL A 66 11.33 15.00 -0.14
CA VAL A 66 11.02 13.67 0.41
C VAL A 66 12.27 12.83 0.34
N MET A 67 12.61 12.19 1.44
CA MET A 67 13.82 11.39 1.56
C MET A 67 13.66 10.32 2.63
N PRO A 68 14.52 9.27 2.67
CA PRO A 68 14.63 8.35 3.79
C PRO A 68 15.14 9.06 5.05
N TRP A 69 14.79 8.51 6.22
CA TRP A 69 15.25 9.06 7.51
C TRP A 69 16.78 9.10 7.64
N SER A 70 17.49 8.10 7.09
CA SER A 70 18.95 8.09 7.05
C SER A 70 19.55 9.33 6.39
N ASP A 71 18.90 9.82 5.34
CA ASP A 71 19.40 10.96 4.57
C ASP A 71 19.03 12.30 5.21
N TRP A 72 17.92 12.31 5.97
CA TRP A 72 17.45 13.51 6.65
C TRP A 72 18.49 14.10 7.60
N GLN A 73 19.16 13.27 8.40
CA GLN A 73 20.16 13.74 9.36
C GLN A 73 21.27 14.53 8.66
N SER A 74 21.85 13.93 7.63
CA SER A 74 22.90 14.58 6.83
C SER A 74 22.39 15.81 6.04
N TYR A 75 21.11 15.79 5.63
CA TYR A 75 20.49 16.92 4.95
C TYR A 75 20.27 18.10 5.91
N ALA A 76 19.75 17.84 7.11
CA ALA A 76 19.50 18.85 8.13
C ALA A 76 20.77 19.53 8.66
N GLU A 77 21.89 18.81 8.69
CA GLU A 77 23.20 19.39 9.04
C GLU A 77 23.66 20.39 7.98
N ARG A 78 23.47 20.07 6.71
CA ARG A 78 23.87 20.94 5.58
C ARG A 78 22.91 22.09 5.33
N ASN A 79 21.65 21.97 5.77
CA ASN A 79 20.59 22.94 5.57
C ASN A 79 19.96 23.33 6.91
N PRO A 80 20.56 24.31 7.63
CA PRO A 80 20.09 24.70 8.97
C PRO A 80 18.64 25.20 9.03
N GLY A 81 18.12 25.73 7.91
CA GLY A 81 16.74 26.20 7.76
C GLY A 81 15.71 25.10 7.51
N ALA A 82 16.16 23.87 7.16
CA ALA A 82 15.26 22.78 6.90
C ALA A 82 14.55 22.29 8.16
N SER A 83 13.27 21.95 8.03
CA SER A 83 12.40 21.50 9.11
C SER A 83 11.45 20.39 8.65
N LEU A 84 11.13 19.47 9.55
CA LEU A 84 10.06 18.49 9.36
C LEU A 84 8.66 19.06 9.67
N LEU A 85 8.59 20.25 10.25
CA LEU A 85 7.34 21.00 10.42
C LEU A 85 6.96 21.65 9.10
N LEU A 86 5.76 21.38 8.63
CA LEU A 86 5.29 21.83 7.33
C LEU A 86 4.48 23.13 7.47
N PRO A 87 4.64 24.09 6.52
CA PRO A 87 3.93 25.37 6.58
C PRO A 87 2.47 25.29 6.14
N GLU A 88 2.08 24.21 5.45
CA GLU A 88 0.75 24.04 4.90
C GLU A 88 0.08 22.77 5.46
N PRO A 89 -1.27 22.77 5.59
CA PRO A 89 -1.99 21.62 6.12
C PRO A 89 -2.02 20.43 5.18
N SER A 90 -1.90 20.65 3.87
CA SER A 90 -1.83 19.57 2.88
C SER A 90 -1.27 20.06 1.56
N ARG A 91 -0.52 19.21 0.88
CA ARG A 91 -0.04 19.48 -0.47
C ARG A 91 0.33 18.20 -1.22
N ALA A 92 0.16 18.22 -2.56
CA ALA A 92 0.80 17.29 -3.47
C ALA A 92 2.07 17.93 -4.03
N VAL A 93 3.18 17.18 -4.03
CA VAL A 93 4.50 17.66 -4.42
C VAL A 93 5.11 16.67 -5.41
N GLN A 94 5.67 17.17 -6.50
CA GLN A 94 6.49 16.34 -7.39
C GLN A 94 7.92 16.33 -6.85
N VAL A 95 8.46 15.13 -6.65
CA VAL A 95 9.80 14.90 -6.11
C VAL A 95 10.66 14.32 -7.22
N GLY A 96 11.60 15.09 -7.75
CA GLY A 96 12.41 14.64 -8.89
C GLY A 96 11.58 14.53 -10.19
N ASN A 97 11.99 13.62 -11.08
CA ASN A 97 11.37 13.50 -12.40
C ASN A 97 10.17 12.54 -12.43
N GLU A 98 10.11 11.55 -11.54
CA GLU A 98 9.10 10.48 -11.59
C GLU A 98 8.36 10.28 -10.26
N ASP A 99 8.90 10.73 -9.15
CA ASP A 99 8.33 10.52 -7.84
C ASP A 99 7.27 11.57 -7.50
N GLN A 100 6.17 11.10 -6.91
CA GLN A 100 5.10 11.95 -6.40
C GLN A 100 4.93 11.73 -4.91
N ALA A 101 4.74 12.81 -4.19
CA ALA A 101 4.40 12.77 -2.78
C ALA A 101 3.19 13.65 -2.49
N SER A 102 2.41 13.23 -1.52
CA SER A 102 1.35 14.06 -0.94
C SER A 102 1.39 13.93 0.57
N PHE A 103 1.10 15.00 1.26
CA PHE A 103 1.03 14.98 2.71
C PHE A 103 -0.23 15.67 3.22
N VAL A 104 -0.65 15.27 4.41
CA VAL A 104 -1.71 15.89 5.18
C VAL A 104 -1.24 16.04 6.62
N VAL A 105 -1.36 17.24 7.16
CA VAL A 105 -1.15 17.52 8.59
C VAL A 105 -2.50 17.37 9.27
N THR A 106 -2.67 16.31 10.07
CA THR A 106 -3.95 15.98 10.71
C THR A 106 -4.14 16.67 12.05
N GLU A 107 -3.05 16.88 12.77
CA GLU A 107 -3.04 17.56 14.07
C GLU A 107 -1.75 18.35 14.18
N GLY A 108 -1.79 19.53 14.82
CA GLY A 108 -0.53 20.18 15.10
C GLY A 108 -0.62 21.68 15.38
N GLY A 109 0.47 22.14 15.93
CA GLY A 109 0.81 23.55 16.16
C GLY A 109 2.21 23.83 15.62
N ASP A 110 2.76 24.98 15.99
CA ASP A 110 4.05 25.46 15.48
C ASP A 110 5.27 24.64 15.92
N SER A 111 5.12 23.77 16.93
CA SER A 111 6.22 22.98 17.48
C SER A 111 6.08 21.47 17.25
N ARG A 112 4.89 20.97 16.95
CA ARG A 112 4.60 19.54 16.79
C ARG A 112 3.44 19.32 15.84
N GLN A 113 3.60 18.45 14.87
CA GLN A 113 2.60 18.15 13.86
C GLN A 113 2.48 16.65 13.63
N THR A 114 1.25 16.14 13.47
CA THR A 114 1.00 14.79 12.99
C THR A 114 0.89 14.83 11.48
N VAL A 115 1.83 14.17 10.79
CA VAL A 115 1.94 14.16 9.34
C VAL A 115 1.61 12.78 8.81
N GLU A 116 0.73 12.73 7.82
CA GLU A 116 0.48 11.57 6.96
C GLU A 116 1.10 11.84 5.59
N LEU A 117 2.15 11.09 5.26
CA LEU A 117 2.88 11.18 4.01
C LEU A 117 2.56 9.98 3.13
N THR A 118 2.13 10.22 1.91
CA THR A 118 2.08 9.22 0.84
C THR A 118 3.16 9.55 -0.17
N TRP A 119 4.11 8.65 -0.34
CA TRP A 119 5.20 8.77 -1.31
C TRP A 119 5.15 7.63 -2.32
N ARG A 120 5.07 7.97 -3.60
CA ARG A 120 5.07 7.03 -4.71
C ARG A 120 6.35 7.19 -5.51
N SER A 121 7.11 6.10 -5.61
CA SER A 121 8.34 6.00 -6.39
C SER A 121 8.25 4.77 -7.29
N GLY A 122 8.10 4.98 -8.59
CA GLY A 122 7.89 3.91 -9.56
C GLY A 122 6.65 3.05 -9.22
N SER A 123 6.87 1.75 -8.96
CA SER A 123 5.81 0.78 -8.60
C SER A 123 5.58 0.63 -7.10
N GLU A 124 6.28 1.39 -6.28
CA GLU A 124 6.19 1.33 -4.83
C GLU A 124 5.45 2.56 -4.29
N GLU A 125 4.46 2.34 -3.43
CA GLU A 125 3.78 3.38 -2.67
C GLU A 125 4.03 3.14 -1.18
N ARG A 126 4.57 4.15 -0.50
CA ARG A 126 4.80 4.15 0.93
C ARG A 126 3.90 5.17 1.59
N ARG A 127 3.17 4.75 2.60
CA ARG A 127 2.36 5.63 3.45
C ARG A 127 2.92 5.61 4.86
N ALA A 128 3.43 6.74 5.29
CA ALA A 128 4.01 6.91 6.61
C ALA A 128 3.17 7.89 7.44
N ARG A 129 2.91 7.53 8.70
CA ARG A 129 2.33 8.43 9.68
C ARG A 129 3.33 8.63 10.80
N TYR A 130 3.59 9.88 11.15
CA TYR A 130 4.54 10.23 12.19
C TYR A 130 4.21 11.57 12.83
N ILE A 131 4.76 11.78 14.01
CA ILE A 131 4.72 13.06 14.68
C ILE A 131 6.03 13.76 14.40
N ALA A 132 5.96 14.89 13.70
CA ALA A 132 7.10 15.73 13.37
C ALA A 132 7.33 16.80 14.43
N GLN A 133 8.57 17.05 14.74
CA GLN A 133 9.10 18.23 15.39
C GLN A 133 10.09 18.90 14.44
N ALA A 134 10.68 20.04 14.78
CA ALA A 134 11.54 20.77 13.85
C ALA A 134 12.64 19.90 13.21
N ARG A 135 13.32 19.04 13.98
CA ARG A 135 14.43 18.20 13.52
C ARG A 135 14.34 16.73 13.93
N SER A 136 13.34 16.37 14.71
CA SER A 136 13.11 15.00 15.16
C SER A 136 11.73 14.53 14.74
N LEU A 137 11.55 13.22 14.67
CA LEU A 137 10.25 12.62 14.42
C LEU A 137 10.03 11.40 15.32
N GLU A 138 8.77 11.12 15.56
CA GLU A 138 8.31 9.92 16.23
C GLU A 138 7.45 9.12 15.25
N PRO A 139 7.91 7.95 14.76
CA PRO A 139 7.16 7.15 13.80
C PRO A 139 5.91 6.57 14.46
N ARG A 140 4.82 6.42 13.69
CA ARG A 140 3.56 5.81 14.13
C ARG A 140 3.23 4.57 13.31
N SER A 141 3.26 4.69 12.00
CA SER A 141 3.02 3.55 11.11
C SER A 141 3.74 3.73 9.78
N LEU A 142 4.07 2.62 9.15
CA LEU A 142 4.62 2.56 7.80
C LEU A 142 3.92 1.46 7.01
N HIS A 143 3.24 1.83 5.94
CA HIS A 143 2.59 0.93 5.01
C HIS A 143 3.32 0.97 3.67
N THR A 144 3.73 -0.18 3.18
CA THR A 144 4.41 -0.29 1.89
C THR A 144 3.62 -1.20 0.97
N ILE A 145 3.18 -0.67 -0.16
CA ILE A 145 2.51 -1.40 -1.23
C ILE A 145 3.50 -1.48 -2.39
N ASN A 146 3.89 -2.69 -2.77
CA ASN A 146 4.81 -2.90 -3.89
C ASN A 146 4.38 -4.11 -4.74
N THR A 147 5.04 -4.28 -5.88
CA THR A 147 4.77 -5.40 -6.80
C THR A 147 4.92 -6.76 -6.11
N ARG A 148 5.85 -6.93 -5.15
CA ARG A 148 6.05 -8.20 -4.42
C ARG A 148 4.84 -8.55 -3.56
N THR A 149 4.28 -7.57 -2.86
CA THR A 149 3.05 -7.74 -2.07
C THR A 149 1.89 -8.20 -2.95
N PHE A 150 1.72 -7.55 -4.11
CA PHE A 150 0.70 -7.94 -5.07
C PHE A 150 0.91 -9.36 -5.62
N LEU A 151 2.14 -9.73 -5.98
CA LEU A 151 2.46 -11.08 -6.46
C LEU A 151 2.18 -12.15 -5.42
N LEU A 152 2.55 -11.94 -4.15
CA LEU A 152 2.24 -12.87 -3.06
C LEU A 152 0.72 -13.04 -2.88
N ALA A 153 -0.02 -11.93 -2.90
CA ALA A 153 -1.47 -11.96 -2.82
C ALA A 153 -2.10 -12.69 -4.03
N ALA A 154 -1.56 -12.47 -5.24
CA ALA A 154 -2.02 -13.15 -6.46
C ALA A 154 -1.81 -14.66 -6.41
N VAL A 155 -0.65 -15.13 -5.91
CA VAL A 155 -0.39 -16.58 -5.71
C VAL A 155 -1.39 -17.18 -4.72
N GLY A 156 -1.67 -16.50 -3.60
CA GLY A 156 -2.68 -16.94 -2.63
C GLY A 156 -4.09 -16.98 -3.24
N GLY A 157 -4.47 -15.95 -3.99
CA GLY A 157 -5.76 -15.90 -4.70
C GLY A 157 -5.92 -17.00 -5.74
N PHE A 158 -4.86 -17.27 -6.51
CA PHE A 158 -4.86 -18.37 -7.49
C PHE A 158 -5.03 -19.72 -6.83
N GLY A 159 -4.31 -19.99 -5.74
CA GLY A 159 -4.47 -21.22 -4.96
C GLY A 159 -5.89 -21.41 -4.43
N ALA A 160 -6.49 -20.36 -3.87
CA ALA A 160 -7.87 -20.38 -3.39
C ALA A 160 -8.88 -20.63 -4.51
N GLY A 161 -8.74 -19.96 -5.65
CA GLY A 161 -9.58 -20.16 -6.83
C GLY A 161 -9.53 -21.60 -7.34
N MET A 162 -8.32 -22.17 -7.47
CA MET A 162 -8.14 -23.57 -7.88
C MET A 162 -8.80 -24.56 -6.91
N LEU A 163 -8.67 -24.36 -5.59
CA LEU A 163 -9.28 -25.24 -4.59
C LEU A 163 -10.80 -25.22 -4.68
N ILE A 164 -11.40 -24.03 -4.79
CA ILE A 164 -12.85 -23.88 -4.94
C ILE A 164 -13.32 -24.51 -6.24
N GLY A 165 -12.66 -24.23 -7.35
CA GLY A 165 -13.00 -24.84 -8.63
C GLY A 165 -12.90 -26.36 -8.63
N ARG A 166 -11.85 -26.93 -8.00
CA ARG A 166 -11.72 -28.39 -7.84
C ARG A 166 -12.85 -28.98 -7.00
N PHE A 167 -13.24 -28.28 -5.91
CA PHE A 167 -14.36 -28.70 -5.07
C PHE A 167 -15.69 -28.68 -5.84
N MET A 168 -15.99 -27.59 -6.56
CA MET A 168 -17.20 -27.45 -7.37
C MET A 168 -17.27 -28.49 -8.49
N ARG A 169 -16.17 -28.73 -9.20
CA ARG A 169 -16.09 -29.77 -10.25
C ARG A 169 -16.37 -31.12 -9.70
N ARG A 170 -15.83 -31.47 -8.51
CA ARG A 170 -16.09 -32.78 -7.87
C ARG A 170 -17.54 -32.96 -7.43
N ARG A 171 -18.21 -31.89 -7.04
CA ARG A 171 -19.56 -31.94 -6.49
C ARG A 171 -20.66 -31.83 -7.57
N TRP A 172 -20.41 -31.08 -8.62
CA TRP A 172 -21.44 -30.65 -9.59
C TRP A 172 -21.26 -31.27 -10.98
N LEU A 173 -20.07 -31.69 -11.36
CA LEU A 173 -19.88 -32.38 -12.63
C LEU A 173 -20.16 -33.89 -12.46
N PRO A 174 -20.94 -34.50 -13.39
CA PRO A 174 -21.16 -35.95 -13.39
C PRO A 174 -19.81 -36.67 -13.57
N ARG A 175 -19.63 -37.75 -12.84
CA ARG A 175 -18.45 -38.61 -12.99
C ARG A 175 -18.45 -39.28 -14.38
N PRO A 176 -17.27 -39.60 -14.95
CA PRO A 176 -17.19 -40.22 -16.28
C PRO A 176 -17.97 -41.51 -16.45
N GLY A 177 -18.39 -42.15 -15.36
CA GLY A 177 -19.23 -43.38 -15.39
C GLY A 177 -20.74 -43.13 -15.20
N ASP A 178 -21.16 -41.89 -14.88
CA ASP A 178 -22.59 -41.57 -14.61
C ASP A 178 -23.37 -41.23 -15.88
N ILE A 179 -22.71 -41.22 -17.05
CA ILE A 179 -23.37 -41.00 -18.34
C ILE A 179 -24.02 -42.32 -18.77
N VAL A 180 -25.26 -42.51 -18.36
CA VAL A 180 -26.08 -43.61 -18.88
C VAL A 180 -26.25 -43.40 -20.39
N PRO A 181 -25.80 -44.32 -21.25
CA PRO A 181 -26.04 -44.22 -22.67
C PRO A 181 -27.56 -44.19 -22.91
N LEU A 182 -28.01 -43.18 -23.68
CA LEU A 182 -29.40 -43.11 -24.12
C LEU A 182 -29.74 -44.38 -24.87
N PRO A 183 -30.89 -45.00 -24.59
CA PRO A 183 -31.31 -46.18 -25.34
C PRO A 183 -31.43 -45.83 -26.82
N PRO A 184 -31.00 -46.74 -27.72
CA PRO A 184 -31.14 -46.54 -29.16
C PRO A 184 -32.61 -46.33 -29.51
N ARG A 185 -32.90 -45.31 -30.33
CA ARG A 185 -34.23 -45.07 -30.88
C ARG A 185 -34.56 -46.03 -31.97
#